data_e0ebbc0d0bc77cdce50ae40994ccb3d5
#
_entry.id   e0ebbc0d0bc77cdce50ae40994ccb3d5
#
_cell.length_a   1.000
_cell.length_b   1.000
_cell.length_c   1.000
_cell.angle_alpha   90.00
_cell.angle_beta   90.00
_cell.angle_gamma   90.00
#
_symmetry.space_group_name_H-M   'P 1'
#
loop_
_entity.id
_entity.type
_entity.pdbx_description
1 polymer ?
#
loop_
_entity_poly.entity_id
_entity_poly.type
_entity_poly.pdbx_seq_one_letter_code
_entity_poly.pdbx_strand_id
1 'polypeptide(L)'
;MKNSKRTGRRQLLRLGAAAIGGGLLGQHKAEAAETAGNLGIPLGPYGERSPYEKAVRWTRQSKTPETGSSFTPLADSVGTLTPSSLHYERHHSGIPTIDPAQHRLIIHGMVDRPLSLSVEDIKRLPSISRTMVLECGGNSGSEWAATTGPDVQRSFGLVSCSEWTGVSLALLLKEVRVGPGASWVIAEGADACRMMRSVPLAKAMDDALIAYGQNGEALRPAQGYPLRLLLPGWEGNTNVKWLHSLRLTDQPYMARDETAKYSDLMPDGKARIFTYRMEAKSVITFPSGGQTLPGPGLYELTGLAWSGSGKIERVEITTDAGKSWVTAQLQEPRLPNAFTRFRLTWRFDGREAVIASRATDETGYVQPSREELIAVRGTNSGYHFNGMKFWKVHADGTVTNAEV
;
A
#
# COMPACT_ATOMS: atom_id res chain seq x y z
N MET A 1 43.48 -22.34 62.35
CA MET A 1 43.32 -21.13 61.54
C MET A 1 43.12 -21.50 60.07
N LYS A 2 41.92 -21.51 59.53
CA LYS A 2 41.57 -21.88 58.17
C LYS A 2 41.22 -20.61 57.42
N ASN A 3 42.03 -20.22 56.41
CA ASN A 3 41.79 -19.10 55.53
C ASN A 3 40.81 -19.55 54.40
N SER A 4 39.63 -19.01 54.40
CA SER A 4 38.67 -19.15 53.31
C SER A 4 38.94 -18.10 52.27
N LYS A 5 39.34 -18.48 51.07
CA LYS A 5 39.49 -17.62 49.91
C LYS A 5 38.09 -17.43 49.25
N ARG A 6 37.57 -16.22 49.34
CA ARG A 6 36.40 -15.77 48.58
C ARG A 6 36.81 -15.64 47.07
N THR A 7 36.25 -16.50 46.26
CA THR A 7 36.39 -16.38 44.80
C THR A 7 35.44 -15.29 44.32
N GLY A 8 35.98 -14.21 43.80
CA GLY A 8 35.21 -13.02 43.42
C GLY A 8 34.48 -13.25 42.07
N ARG A 9 33.30 -12.64 41.99
CA ARG A 9 32.39 -12.60 40.81
C ARG A 9 33.09 -12.32 39.46
N ARG A 10 34.31 -11.80 39.45
CA ARG A 10 35.12 -11.48 38.25
C ARG A 10 35.79 -12.69 37.57
N GLN A 11 35.90 -13.83 38.25
CA GLN A 11 36.51 -15.03 37.66
C GLN A 11 35.52 -15.89 36.88
N LEU A 12 34.21 -15.76 37.15
CA LEU A 12 33.18 -16.46 36.38
C LEU A 12 32.97 -15.86 34.96
N LEU A 13 33.29 -14.59 34.76
CA LEU A 13 33.16 -13.91 33.47
C LEU A 13 34.36 -14.17 32.50
N ARG A 14 35.44 -14.83 32.95
CA ARG A 14 36.58 -15.11 32.08
C ARG A 14 36.60 -16.50 31.44
N LEU A 15 35.68 -17.37 31.79
CA LEU A 15 35.55 -18.71 31.21
C LEU A 15 34.55 -18.84 30.06
N GLY A 16 33.83 -17.76 29.73
CA GLY A 16 32.86 -17.70 28.60
C GLY A 16 33.40 -17.17 27.27
N ALA A 17 34.69 -16.75 27.20
CA ALA A 17 35.20 -16.00 26.04
C ALA A 17 36.13 -16.78 25.09
N ALA A 18 36.22 -18.09 25.18
CA ALA A 18 37.17 -18.88 24.38
C ALA A 18 36.53 -20.02 23.59
N ALA A 19 35.40 -19.78 22.91
CA ALA A 19 34.85 -20.70 21.91
C ALA A 19 33.95 -20.00 20.90
N ILE A 20 34.47 -19.04 20.14
CA ILE A 20 33.83 -18.56 18.92
C ILE A 20 34.93 -18.41 17.85
N GLY A 21 35.19 -19.49 17.17
CA GLY A 21 35.99 -19.56 15.95
C GLY A 21 35.44 -20.65 15.08
N GLY A 22 34.73 -20.30 14.06
CA GLY A 22 34.53 -21.14 12.88
C GLY A 22 33.20 -21.89 12.78
N GLY A 23 32.39 -21.53 11.80
CA GLY A 23 31.61 -22.51 11.12
C GLY A 23 30.10 -22.32 11.09
N LEU A 24 29.61 -22.09 9.89
CA LEU A 24 28.31 -22.54 9.34
C LEU A 24 27.05 -21.81 9.78
N LEU A 25 26.47 -21.14 8.83
CA LEU A 25 25.05 -20.77 8.75
C LEU A 25 24.15 -22.01 8.97
N GLY A 26 23.91 -22.34 10.22
CA GLY A 26 22.96 -23.35 10.63
C GLY A 26 21.60 -22.71 10.88
N GLN A 27 20.57 -23.25 10.29
CA GLN A 27 19.18 -22.94 10.59
C GLN A 27 18.95 -23.16 12.10
N HIS A 28 18.90 -22.09 12.89
CA HIS A 28 18.46 -22.19 14.28
C HIS A 28 16.94 -22.39 14.29
N LYS A 29 16.50 -23.64 14.52
CA LYS A 29 15.17 -23.89 15.07
C LYS A 29 15.13 -23.20 16.44
N ALA A 30 14.30 -22.19 16.58
CA ALA A 30 14.04 -21.58 17.87
C ALA A 30 13.26 -22.61 18.72
N GLU A 31 13.94 -23.29 19.64
CA GLU A 31 13.28 -23.96 20.75
C GLU A 31 12.79 -22.89 21.73
N ALA A 32 11.49 -22.90 22.03
CA ALA A 32 10.91 -21.99 23.00
C ALA A 32 11.58 -22.24 24.37
N ALA A 33 12.22 -21.20 24.93
CA ALA A 33 12.80 -21.26 26.26
C ALA A 33 11.69 -21.31 27.30
N GLU A 34 11.50 -22.50 27.91
CA GLU A 34 10.45 -22.75 28.92
C GLU A 34 10.83 -22.37 30.36
N THR A 35 11.97 -21.71 30.61
CA THR A 35 12.39 -21.44 31.99
C THR A 35 12.78 -19.97 32.21
N ALA A 36 12.22 -19.38 33.27
CA ALA A 36 12.68 -18.10 33.79
C ALA A 36 14.18 -18.15 34.12
N GLY A 37 14.99 -17.38 33.36
CA GLY A 37 16.43 -17.30 33.57
C GLY A 37 17.31 -17.48 32.34
N ASN A 38 16.77 -17.87 31.18
CA ASN A 38 17.54 -17.92 29.96
C ASN A 38 17.81 -16.53 29.37
N LEU A 39 19.04 -16.29 28.97
CA LEU A 39 19.38 -15.06 28.26
C LEU A 39 18.73 -15.07 26.87
N GLY A 40 18.18 -13.94 26.47
CA GLY A 40 17.66 -13.75 25.11
C GLY A 40 18.76 -13.66 24.07
N ILE A 41 18.38 -13.41 22.82
CA ILE A 41 19.31 -13.17 21.72
C ILE A 41 20.07 -11.85 21.92
N PRO A 42 21.35 -11.74 21.49
CA PRO A 42 22.10 -10.48 21.53
C PRO A 42 21.46 -9.39 20.68
N LEU A 43 21.78 -8.13 21.00
CA LEU A 43 21.35 -6.97 20.23
C LEU A 43 21.92 -7.04 18.80
N GLY A 44 21.08 -6.82 17.80
CA GLY A 44 21.47 -6.68 16.40
C GLY A 44 21.52 -5.20 15.97
N PRO A 45 22.19 -4.88 14.85
CA PRO A 45 22.24 -3.52 14.31
C PRO A 45 20.93 -3.06 13.65
N TYR A 46 20.05 -3.99 13.33
CA TYR A 46 18.73 -3.75 12.71
C TYR A 46 17.70 -4.69 13.36
N GLY A 47 16.55 -4.12 13.70
CA GLY A 47 15.50 -4.88 14.39
C GLY A 47 14.85 -5.94 13.49
N GLU A 48 14.65 -7.13 14.03
CA GLU A 48 13.93 -8.19 13.37
C GLU A 48 12.55 -8.37 14.01
N ARG A 49 11.60 -8.88 13.23
CA ARG A 49 10.29 -9.25 13.79
C ARG A 49 10.37 -10.55 14.57
N SER A 50 9.43 -10.77 15.48
CA SER A 50 9.31 -12.05 16.19
C SER A 50 9.21 -13.23 15.20
N PRO A 51 9.88 -14.36 15.45
CA PRO A 51 9.77 -15.58 14.63
C PRO A 51 8.36 -16.19 14.66
N TYR A 52 7.53 -15.79 15.62
CA TYR A 52 6.13 -16.22 15.73
C TYR A 52 5.17 -15.39 14.88
N GLU A 53 5.61 -14.23 14.40
CA GLU A 53 4.82 -13.40 13.50
C GLU A 53 4.81 -13.99 12.10
N LYS A 54 3.60 -14.25 11.56
CA LYS A 54 3.41 -14.97 10.29
C LYS A 54 2.93 -14.08 9.15
N ALA A 55 2.54 -12.83 9.43
CA ALA A 55 2.07 -11.91 8.41
C ALA A 55 3.12 -11.73 7.30
N VAL A 56 2.79 -12.12 6.07
CA VAL A 56 3.66 -12.01 4.90
C VAL A 56 2.87 -11.52 3.69
N ARG A 57 3.55 -10.87 2.78
CA ARG A 57 2.95 -10.58 1.48
C ARG A 57 2.72 -11.87 0.69
N TRP A 58 1.52 -12.04 0.14
CA TRP A 58 1.31 -13.06 -0.87
C TRP A 58 1.87 -12.57 -2.21
N THR A 59 2.64 -13.40 -2.90
CA THR A 59 3.27 -13.04 -4.17
C THR A 59 2.62 -13.81 -5.30
N ARG A 60 2.09 -13.07 -6.28
CA ARG A 60 1.60 -13.62 -7.54
C ARG A 60 2.70 -13.52 -8.59
N GLN A 61 3.26 -14.66 -8.96
CA GLN A 61 4.21 -14.72 -10.05
C GLN A 61 3.53 -14.45 -11.39
N SER A 62 4.25 -13.79 -12.29
CA SER A 62 3.85 -13.51 -13.66
C SER A 62 4.60 -14.43 -14.63
N LYS A 63 4.45 -14.17 -15.95
CA LYS A 63 5.12 -14.95 -17.00
C LYS A 63 6.65 -14.86 -16.94
N THR A 64 7.19 -13.78 -16.39
CA THR A 64 8.62 -13.58 -16.20
C THR A 64 8.90 -13.20 -14.74
N PRO A 65 10.08 -13.53 -14.20
CA PRO A 65 10.44 -13.21 -12.81
C PRO A 65 10.54 -11.69 -12.55
N GLU A 66 10.77 -10.87 -13.58
CA GLU A 66 10.87 -9.42 -13.46
C GLU A 66 9.51 -8.73 -13.35
N THR A 67 8.44 -9.41 -13.71
CA THR A 67 7.07 -8.89 -13.57
C THR A 67 6.35 -9.62 -12.45
N GLY A 68 5.59 -8.90 -11.65
CA GLY A 68 4.87 -9.53 -10.55
C GLY A 68 4.12 -8.55 -9.68
N SER A 69 3.40 -9.12 -8.74
CA SER A 69 2.68 -8.38 -7.70
C SER A 69 2.86 -9.10 -6.37
N SER A 70 3.06 -8.34 -5.32
CA SER A 70 2.93 -8.84 -3.95
C SER A 70 1.85 -8.05 -3.21
N PHE A 71 1.11 -8.71 -2.34
CA PHE A 71 -0.14 -8.24 -1.77
C PHE A 71 0.00 -8.05 -0.25
N THR A 72 -0.38 -6.89 0.25
CA THR A 72 -0.42 -6.58 1.69
C THR A 72 -1.34 -7.55 2.43
N PRO A 73 -0.92 -8.10 3.57
CA PRO A 73 -1.76 -8.98 4.41
C PRO A 73 -2.78 -8.14 5.20
N LEU A 74 -3.87 -7.72 4.57
CA LEU A 74 -4.85 -6.78 5.15
C LEU A 74 -5.53 -7.33 6.40
N ALA A 75 -5.79 -8.64 6.45
CA ALA A 75 -6.42 -9.29 7.59
C ALA A 75 -5.51 -9.31 8.84
N ASP A 76 -4.19 -9.38 8.63
CA ASP A 76 -3.18 -9.44 9.70
C ASP A 76 -2.61 -8.06 10.05
N SER A 77 -3.04 -7.02 9.33
CA SER A 77 -2.55 -5.66 9.54
C SER A 77 -3.14 -5.05 10.82
N VAL A 78 -2.30 -4.41 11.62
CA VAL A 78 -2.69 -3.65 12.81
C VAL A 78 -2.44 -2.16 12.59
N GLY A 79 -3.26 -1.29 13.22
CA GLY A 79 -3.15 0.16 13.02
C GLY A 79 -3.53 0.60 11.60
N THR A 80 -3.08 1.79 11.20
CA THR A 80 -3.37 2.40 9.89
C THR A 80 -2.17 2.40 8.96
N LEU A 81 -0.94 2.32 9.49
CA LEU A 81 0.28 2.27 8.69
C LEU A 81 0.66 0.82 8.37
N THR A 82 0.97 0.58 7.12
CA THR A 82 1.53 -0.68 6.65
C THR A 82 3.05 -0.65 6.84
N PRO A 83 3.66 -1.61 7.55
CA PRO A 83 5.12 -1.72 7.61
C PRO A 83 5.74 -1.72 6.21
N SER A 84 6.87 -1.01 6.03
CA SER A 84 7.52 -0.91 4.71
C SER A 84 7.82 -2.27 4.08
N SER A 85 8.13 -3.28 4.91
CA SER A 85 8.38 -4.66 4.48
C SER A 85 7.12 -5.41 4.00
N LEU A 86 5.92 -4.96 4.40
CA LEU A 86 4.63 -5.56 4.03
C LEU A 86 3.85 -4.72 3.02
N HIS A 87 4.40 -3.56 2.62
CA HIS A 87 3.80 -2.71 1.59
C HIS A 87 3.72 -3.48 0.26
N TYR A 88 2.58 -3.43 -0.42
CA TYR A 88 2.39 -4.12 -1.70
C TYR A 88 3.42 -3.68 -2.75
N GLU A 89 3.68 -4.55 -3.70
CA GLU A 89 4.55 -4.27 -4.84
C GLU A 89 3.83 -4.60 -6.15
N ARG A 90 4.14 -3.82 -7.17
CA ARG A 90 3.77 -4.09 -8.56
C ARG A 90 4.90 -3.63 -9.47
N HIS A 91 5.50 -4.56 -10.20
CA HIS A 91 6.63 -4.31 -11.10
C HIS A 91 6.30 -4.77 -12.52
N HIS A 92 6.80 -4.05 -13.52
CA HIS A 92 6.60 -4.34 -14.93
C HIS A 92 7.89 -4.83 -15.61
N SER A 93 9.06 -4.53 -15.03
CA SER A 93 10.38 -4.84 -15.60
C SER A 93 11.46 -5.05 -14.53
N GLY A 94 11.05 -5.56 -13.37
CA GLY A 94 11.95 -5.78 -12.23
C GLY A 94 12.14 -4.56 -11.32
N ILE A 95 13.02 -4.74 -10.36
CA ILE A 95 13.41 -3.71 -9.39
C ILE A 95 14.85 -3.30 -9.73
N PRO A 96 15.09 -2.07 -10.21
CA PRO A 96 16.45 -1.65 -10.54
C PRO A 96 17.28 -1.45 -9.27
N THR A 97 18.57 -1.73 -9.37
CA THR A 97 19.58 -1.34 -8.39
C THR A 97 20.16 0.00 -8.79
N ILE A 98 19.86 1.04 -8.02
CA ILE A 98 20.27 2.41 -8.34
C ILE A 98 21.22 2.93 -7.27
N ASP A 99 22.43 3.35 -7.70
CA ASP A 99 23.36 4.09 -6.86
C ASP A 99 22.86 5.54 -6.71
N PRO A 100 22.50 6.00 -5.49
CA PRO A 100 22.00 7.35 -5.27
C PRO A 100 23.04 8.43 -5.60
N ALA A 101 24.34 8.12 -5.53
CA ALA A 101 25.39 9.06 -5.89
C ALA A 101 25.40 9.39 -7.39
N GLN A 102 24.99 8.43 -8.22
CA GLN A 102 24.91 8.57 -9.69
C GLN A 102 23.52 9.00 -10.16
N HIS A 103 22.51 8.83 -9.32
CA HIS A 103 21.14 9.17 -9.70
C HIS A 103 20.94 10.69 -9.80
N ARG A 104 20.18 11.10 -10.81
CA ARG A 104 19.79 12.50 -11.01
C ARG A 104 18.28 12.61 -11.30
N LEU A 105 17.65 13.62 -10.72
CA LEU A 105 16.35 14.07 -11.14
C LEU A 105 16.51 15.25 -12.11
N ILE A 106 16.07 15.07 -13.34
CA ILE A 106 16.13 16.09 -14.38
C ILE A 106 14.75 16.71 -14.54
N ILE A 107 14.67 18.04 -14.41
CA ILE A 107 13.43 18.81 -14.68
C ILE A 107 13.70 19.69 -15.88
N HIS A 108 12.95 19.47 -16.98
CA HIS A 108 13.21 20.07 -18.27
C HIS A 108 11.93 20.25 -19.11
N GLY A 109 12.06 20.62 -20.37
CA GLY A 109 10.97 20.87 -21.30
C GLY A 109 10.59 22.34 -21.33
N MET A 110 9.30 22.64 -21.17
CA MET A 110 8.80 24.04 -21.17
C MET A 110 9.09 24.74 -19.83
N VAL A 111 10.37 25.03 -19.60
CA VAL A 111 10.90 25.73 -18.43
C VAL A 111 11.97 26.73 -18.86
N ASP A 112 12.12 27.83 -18.13
CA ASP A 112 13.18 28.81 -18.40
C ASP A 112 14.56 28.28 -17.99
N ARG A 113 14.60 27.45 -16.94
CA ARG A 113 15.82 27.03 -16.26
C ARG A 113 15.80 25.54 -15.93
N PRO A 114 16.21 24.65 -16.85
CA PRO A 114 16.30 23.24 -16.58
C PRO A 114 17.22 22.94 -15.38
N LEU A 115 16.84 21.96 -14.55
CA LEU A 115 17.60 21.53 -13.38
C LEU A 115 17.99 20.06 -13.50
N SER A 116 19.19 19.76 -12.98
CA SER A 116 19.66 18.40 -12.73
C SER A 116 20.08 18.30 -11.27
N LEU A 117 19.31 17.61 -10.46
CA LEU A 117 19.47 17.54 -9.01
C LEU A 117 19.96 16.15 -8.59
N SER A 118 20.94 16.10 -7.72
CA SER A 118 21.31 14.88 -7.01
C SER A 118 20.30 14.56 -5.90
N VAL A 119 20.32 13.35 -5.40
CA VAL A 119 19.50 12.95 -4.24
C VAL A 119 19.81 13.81 -3.01
N GLU A 120 21.09 14.14 -2.82
CA GLU A 120 21.52 14.99 -1.70
C GLU A 120 21.06 16.44 -1.85
N ASP A 121 21.01 16.98 -3.07
CA ASP A 121 20.44 18.32 -3.30
C ASP A 121 18.98 18.36 -2.89
N ILE A 122 18.21 17.32 -3.23
CA ILE A 122 16.80 17.21 -2.87
C ILE A 122 16.63 17.10 -1.35
N LYS A 123 17.44 16.30 -0.66
CA LYS A 123 17.36 16.11 0.79
C LYS A 123 17.72 17.38 1.59
N ARG A 124 18.44 18.33 1.00
CA ARG A 124 18.76 19.63 1.62
C ARG A 124 17.61 20.63 1.57
N LEU A 125 16.60 20.37 0.75
CA LEU A 125 15.43 21.24 0.63
C LEU A 125 14.43 20.99 1.80
N PRO A 126 13.53 21.94 2.11
CA PRO A 126 12.52 21.76 3.14
C PRO A 126 11.67 20.51 2.87
N SER A 127 11.71 19.58 3.82
CA SER A 127 10.96 18.32 3.72
C SER A 127 9.61 18.42 4.41
N ILE A 128 8.67 17.64 3.93
CA ILE A 128 7.35 17.44 4.56
C ILE A 128 7.04 15.95 4.59
N SER A 129 6.27 15.53 5.61
CA SER A 129 5.76 14.17 5.72
C SER A 129 4.26 14.14 5.59
N ARG A 130 3.73 13.12 4.92
CA ARG A 130 2.29 12.89 4.76
C ARG A 130 1.95 11.41 4.85
N THR A 131 0.96 11.09 5.65
CA THR A 131 0.37 9.75 5.67
C THR A 131 -0.63 9.63 4.52
N MET A 132 -0.44 8.64 3.64
CA MET A 132 -1.37 8.40 2.56
C MET A 132 -1.38 6.95 2.10
N VAL A 133 -2.52 6.54 1.56
CA VAL A 133 -2.72 5.27 0.86
C VAL A 133 -2.16 5.38 -0.55
N LEU A 134 -1.53 4.29 -0.98
CA LEU A 134 -1.34 3.99 -2.40
C LEU A 134 -2.13 2.72 -2.73
N GLU A 135 -2.95 2.79 -3.76
CA GLU A 135 -3.68 1.66 -4.31
C GLU A 135 -3.32 1.47 -5.78
N CYS A 136 -2.97 0.26 -6.17
CA CYS A 136 -2.77 -0.07 -7.59
C CYS A 136 -4.09 0.01 -8.35
N GLY A 137 -4.11 0.65 -9.51
CA GLY A 137 -5.33 0.69 -10.35
C GLY A 137 -5.90 -0.68 -10.72
N GLY A 138 -5.10 -1.75 -10.64
CA GLY A 138 -5.54 -3.13 -10.84
C GLY A 138 -5.96 -3.84 -9.53
N ASN A 139 -6.04 -3.15 -8.39
CA ASN A 139 -6.52 -3.73 -7.16
C ASN A 139 -7.98 -4.16 -7.30
N SER A 140 -8.30 -5.38 -6.89
CA SER A 140 -9.64 -5.97 -7.05
C SER A 140 -10.13 -6.12 -8.50
N GLY A 141 -9.22 -6.03 -9.50
CA GLY A 141 -9.61 -6.13 -10.90
C GLY A 141 -10.27 -7.46 -11.30
N SER A 142 -10.06 -8.54 -10.54
CA SER A 142 -10.75 -9.81 -10.73
C SER A 142 -12.25 -9.75 -10.41
N GLU A 143 -12.66 -8.79 -9.59
CA GLU A 143 -14.06 -8.62 -9.18
C GLU A 143 -14.95 -8.11 -10.33
N TRP A 144 -14.38 -7.58 -11.42
CA TRP A 144 -15.12 -7.21 -12.62
C TRP A 144 -15.82 -8.41 -13.28
N ALA A 145 -15.15 -9.57 -13.33
CA ALA A 145 -15.67 -10.76 -14.01
C ALA A 145 -16.56 -11.63 -13.12
N ALA A 146 -16.21 -11.76 -11.87
CA ALA A 146 -16.93 -12.46 -10.81
C ALA A 146 -16.05 -12.45 -9.55
N THR A 147 -16.63 -12.79 -8.42
CA THR A 147 -15.95 -12.87 -7.14
C THR A 147 -14.97 -14.07 -7.09
N THR A 148 -13.74 -13.88 -7.47
CA THR A 148 -12.78 -14.98 -7.64
C THR A 148 -11.70 -15.06 -6.58
N GLY A 149 -11.46 -14.01 -5.79
CA GLY A 149 -10.41 -14.01 -4.77
C GLY A 149 -10.82 -14.83 -3.55
N PRO A 150 -10.00 -15.81 -3.10
CA PRO A 150 -10.34 -16.67 -1.97
C PRO A 150 -10.35 -15.94 -0.62
N ASP A 151 -9.58 -14.86 -0.49
CA ASP A 151 -9.39 -14.07 0.73
C ASP A 151 -9.21 -12.58 0.41
N VAL A 152 -9.23 -11.76 1.46
CA VAL A 152 -9.10 -10.31 1.32
C VAL A 152 -7.69 -9.89 0.83
N GLN A 153 -6.64 -10.62 1.17
CA GLN A 153 -5.28 -10.31 0.74
C GLN A 153 -5.14 -10.45 -0.78
N ARG A 154 -5.57 -11.58 -1.34
CA ARG A 154 -5.46 -11.84 -2.79
C ARG A 154 -6.40 -11.01 -3.63
N SER A 155 -7.53 -10.59 -3.07
CA SER A 155 -8.53 -9.79 -3.78
C SER A 155 -8.26 -8.28 -3.68
N PHE A 156 -7.86 -7.78 -2.50
CA PHE A 156 -7.78 -6.36 -2.17
C PHE A 156 -6.40 -5.89 -1.73
N GLY A 157 -5.42 -6.77 -1.63
CA GLY A 157 -4.11 -6.48 -1.02
C GLY A 157 -3.14 -5.64 -1.87
N LEU A 158 -3.51 -5.16 -3.06
CA LEU A 158 -2.69 -4.20 -3.81
C LEU A 158 -2.94 -2.76 -3.32
N VAL A 159 -3.02 -2.58 -2.03
CA VAL A 159 -3.18 -1.31 -1.33
C VAL A 159 -2.38 -1.30 -0.05
N SER A 160 -1.80 -0.17 0.32
CA SER A 160 -1.06 0.03 1.56
C SER A 160 -1.08 1.50 1.96
N CYS A 161 -0.97 1.77 3.25
CA CYS A 161 -0.87 3.12 3.79
C CYS A 161 0.49 3.31 4.45
N SER A 162 1.17 4.41 4.17
CA SER A 162 2.48 4.74 4.74
C SER A 162 2.59 6.23 5.03
N GLU A 163 3.47 6.59 5.95
CA GLU A 163 3.98 7.94 6.03
C GLU A 163 5.10 8.11 5.00
N TRP A 164 5.00 9.15 4.19
CA TRP A 164 5.96 9.46 3.13
C TRP A 164 6.63 10.79 3.40
N THR A 165 7.95 10.81 3.32
CA THR A 165 8.76 12.01 3.52
C THR A 165 9.44 12.41 2.22
N GLY A 166 9.35 13.70 1.88
CA GLY A 166 9.94 14.24 0.66
C GLY A 166 9.82 15.75 0.55
N VAL A 167 10.04 16.26 -0.63
CA VAL A 167 10.01 17.70 -0.96
C VAL A 167 8.80 17.99 -1.83
N SER A 168 8.13 19.13 -1.60
CA SER A 168 7.04 19.58 -2.48
C SER A 168 7.54 19.78 -3.91
N LEU A 169 6.86 19.13 -4.87
CA LEU A 169 7.17 19.33 -6.29
C LEU A 169 6.95 20.79 -6.72
N ALA A 170 5.97 21.48 -6.14
CA ALA A 170 5.72 22.89 -6.42
C ALA A 170 6.93 23.79 -6.14
N LEU A 171 7.74 23.46 -5.11
CA LEU A 171 8.97 24.18 -4.82
C LEU A 171 9.96 24.10 -5.99
N LEU A 172 10.17 22.89 -6.53
CA LEU A 172 11.08 22.65 -7.67
C LEU A 172 10.54 23.28 -8.95
N LEU A 173 9.22 23.20 -9.19
CA LEU A 173 8.58 23.80 -10.37
C LEU A 173 8.66 25.33 -10.37
N LYS A 174 8.59 25.98 -9.21
CA LYS A 174 8.83 27.43 -9.08
C LYS A 174 10.27 27.77 -9.40
N GLU A 175 11.22 26.95 -8.99
CA GLU A 175 12.66 27.18 -9.22
C GLU A 175 13.03 27.07 -10.70
N VAL A 176 12.45 26.11 -11.45
CA VAL A 176 12.69 25.99 -12.89
C VAL A 176 11.99 27.06 -13.72
N ARG A 177 11.06 27.83 -13.14
CA ARG A 177 10.24 28.82 -13.82
C ARG A 177 9.50 28.19 -14.99
N VAL A 178 8.34 27.61 -14.70
CA VAL A 178 7.48 26.98 -15.70
C VAL A 178 7.18 27.96 -16.84
N GLY A 179 7.46 27.55 -18.07
CA GLY A 179 7.26 28.35 -19.27
C GLY A 179 5.78 28.54 -19.62
N PRO A 180 5.45 29.59 -20.36
CA PRO A 180 4.09 29.86 -20.77
C PRO A 180 3.52 28.73 -21.64
N GLY A 181 2.24 28.38 -21.40
CA GLY A 181 1.55 27.30 -22.13
C GLY A 181 1.80 25.91 -21.58
N ALA A 182 2.77 25.70 -20.69
CA ALA A 182 2.95 24.39 -20.04
C ALA A 182 1.72 24.06 -19.18
N SER A 183 1.16 22.88 -19.37
CA SER A 183 -0.05 22.41 -18.66
C SER A 183 0.07 20.99 -18.13
N TRP A 184 1.16 20.28 -18.49
CA TRP A 184 1.42 18.92 -18.07
C TRP A 184 2.85 18.71 -17.60
N VAL A 185 3.01 17.74 -16.71
CA VAL A 185 4.30 17.19 -16.27
C VAL A 185 4.33 15.72 -16.64
N ILE A 186 5.28 15.32 -17.49
CA ILE A 186 5.51 13.93 -17.83
C ILE A 186 6.55 13.38 -16.87
N ALA A 187 6.13 12.49 -15.99
CA ALA A 187 7.00 11.82 -15.03
C ALA A 187 7.50 10.50 -15.61
N GLU A 188 8.82 10.25 -15.55
CA GLU A 188 9.46 9.04 -16.09
C GLU A 188 10.31 8.36 -15.01
N GLY A 189 10.16 7.02 -14.89
CA GLY A 189 10.96 6.17 -14.02
C GLY A 189 12.23 5.65 -14.69
N ALA A 190 13.24 5.32 -13.89
CA ALA A 190 14.52 4.75 -14.33
C ALA A 190 14.51 3.21 -14.42
N ASP A 191 13.33 2.58 -14.35
CA ASP A 191 13.17 1.16 -14.57
C ASP A 191 13.29 0.80 -16.08
N ALA A 192 13.51 -0.47 -16.40
CA ALA A 192 13.75 -0.89 -17.79
C ALA A 192 12.57 -0.64 -18.72
N CYS A 193 11.33 -0.58 -18.21
CA CYS A 193 10.16 -0.22 -19.02
C CYS A 193 9.95 1.29 -19.15
N ARG A 194 10.74 2.11 -18.44
CA ARG A 194 10.64 3.57 -18.42
C ARG A 194 9.20 4.04 -18.28
N MET A 195 8.56 3.58 -17.20
CA MET A 195 7.16 3.89 -16.95
C MET A 195 6.94 5.40 -16.96
N MET A 196 6.06 5.86 -17.84
CA MET A 196 5.71 7.27 -18.00
C MET A 196 4.27 7.51 -17.60
N ARG A 197 4.04 8.64 -16.91
CA ARG A 197 2.69 9.12 -16.60
C ARG A 197 2.59 10.62 -16.81
N SER A 198 1.47 11.03 -17.40
CA SER A 198 1.13 12.44 -17.59
C SER A 198 0.36 12.94 -16.40
N VAL A 199 0.86 14.00 -15.78
CA VAL A 199 0.27 14.65 -14.60
C VAL A 199 -0.10 16.07 -14.96
N PRO A 200 -1.36 16.52 -14.82
CA PRO A 200 -1.72 17.92 -14.98
C PRO A 200 -0.87 18.81 -14.08
N LEU A 201 -0.37 19.91 -14.64
CA LEU A 201 0.49 20.85 -13.91
C LEU A 201 -0.19 21.38 -12.63
N ALA A 202 -1.49 21.59 -12.66
CA ALA A 202 -2.26 22.00 -11.48
C ALA A 202 -2.08 21.01 -10.31
N LYS A 203 -2.16 19.69 -10.55
CA LYS A 203 -1.92 18.66 -9.53
C LYS A 203 -0.47 18.66 -9.06
N ALA A 204 0.48 18.82 -9.98
CA ALA A 204 1.91 18.87 -9.65
C ALA A 204 2.26 20.08 -8.77
N MET A 205 1.56 21.20 -8.95
CA MET A 205 1.73 22.43 -8.17
C MET A 205 0.97 22.46 -6.85
N ASP A 206 -0.03 21.58 -6.66
CA ASP A 206 -0.88 21.55 -5.47
C ASP A 206 -0.20 20.79 -4.32
N ASP A 207 -0.16 19.49 -4.41
CA ASP A 207 0.19 18.62 -3.27
C ASP A 207 1.20 17.52 -3.59
N ALA A 208 1.75 17.47 -4.81
CA ALA A 208 2.68 16.45 -5.24
C ALA A 208 4.02 16.51 -4.47
N LEU A 209 4.59 15.33 -4.21
CA LEU A 209 5.87 15.17 -3.50
C LEU A 209 6.89 14.41 -4.34
N ILE A 210 8.15 14.80 -4.21
CA ILE A 210 9.30 13.96 -4.56
C ILE A 210 9.77 13.30 -3.27
N ALA A 211 9.35 12.05 -3.05
CA ALA A 211 9.64 11.34 -1.82
C ALA A 211 10.95 10.57 -1.89
N TYR A 212 11.65 10.53 -0.76
CA TYR A 212 12.87 9.77 -0.51
C TYR A 212 12.81 8.93 0.78
N GLY A 213 11.76 9.10 1.59
CA GLY A 213 11.53 8.37 2.84
C GLY A 213 10.15 7.73 2.91
N GLN A 214 10.05 6.60 3.63
CA GLN A 214 8.83 5.87 3.90
C GLN A 214 8.87 5.31 5.33
N ASN A 215 7.89 5.63 6.17
CA ASN A 215 7.78 5.13 7.54
C ASN A 215 9.06 5.34 8.36
N GLY A 216 9.72 6.51 8.24
CA GLY A 216 10.92 6.86 9.00
C GLY A 216 12.23 6.24 8.50
N GLU A 217 12.21 5.48 7.38
CA GLU A 217 13.40 4.93 6.73
C GLU A 217 13.53 5.43 5.28
N ALA A 218 14.68 5.19 4.64
CA ALA A 218 14.82 5.41 3.20
C ALA A 218 13.82 4.51 2.44
N LEU A 219 13.40 4.96 1.26
CA LEU A 219 12.57 4.12 0.38
C LEU A 219 13.25 2.76 0.16
N ARG A 220 12.49 1.68 0.25
CA ARG A 220 13.00 0.38 -0.19
C ARG A 220 13.11 0.33 -1.72
N PRO A 221 14.05 -0.44 -2.29
CA PRO A 221 14.22 -0.54 -3.74
C PRO A 221 12.89 -0.81 -4.47
N ALA A 222 12.09 -1.74 -3.97
CA ALA A 222 10.78 -2.08 -4.52
C ALA A 222 9.77 -0.93 -4.47
N GLN A 223 9.96 0.02 -3.57
CA GLN A 223 9.10 1.21 -3.41
C GLN A 223 9.63 2.45 -4.12
N GLY A 224 10.73 2.32 -4.89
CA GLY A 224 11.20 3.38 -5.77
C GLY A 224 12.46 4.11 -5.28
N TYR A 225 13.31 3.47 -4.47
CA TYR A 225 14.60 4.05 -4.08
C TYR A 225 15.42 4.47 -5.32
N PRO A 226 16.06 5.66 -5.34
CA PRO A 226 16.17 6.61 -4.24
C PRO A 226 15.07 7.68 -4.20
N LEU A 227 14.33 7.89 -5.29
CA LEU A 227 13.28 8.92 -5.41
C LEU A 227 12.04 8.37 -6.09
N ARG A 228 10.88 8.82 -5.63
CA ARG A 228 9.61 8.56 -6.31
C ARG A 228 8.70 9.77 -6.33
N LEU A 229 7.83 9.84 -7.33
CA LEU A 229 6.72 10.77 -7.34
C LEU A 229 5.59 10.25 -6.47
N LEU A 230 4.97 11.13 -5.70
CA LEU A 230 3.76 10.87 -4.94
C LEU A 230 2.71 11.93 -5.26
N LEU A 231 1.51 11.46 -5.57
CA LEU A 231 0.34 12.26 -5.90
C LEU A 231 -0.79 11.89 -4.93
N PRO A 232 -0.99 12.63 -3.84
CA PRO A 232 -1.99 12.31 -2.83
C PRO A 232 -3.38 12.09 -3.42
N GLY A 233 -4.04 11.00 -3.01
CA GLY A 233 -5.37 10.62 -3.47
C GLY A 233 -5.43 9.98 -4.87
N TRP A 234 -4.29 9.87 -5.57
CA TRP A 234 -4.24 9.28 -6.89
C TRP A 234 -3.71 7.85 -6.88
N GLU A 235 -4.19 7.05 -7.83
CA GLU A 235 -3.82 5.64 -7.95
C GLU A 235 -2.32 5.41 -8.09
N GLY A 236 -1.86 4.27 -7.58
CA GLY A 236 -0.45 3.88 -7.54
C GLY A 236 0.27 3.90 -8.88
N ASN A 237 -0.47 3.68 -10.00
CA ASN A 237 0.12 3.72 -11.34
C ASN A 237 0.62 5.11 -11.74
N THR A 238 0.09 6.19 -11.15
CA THR A 238 0.51 7.57 -11.41
C THR A 238 1.67 8.01 -10.52
N ASN A 239 1.93 7.27 -9.46
CA ASN A 239 2.98 7.53 -8.47
C ASN A 239 4.30 6.89 -8.90
N VAL A 240 4.96 7.47 -9.91
CA VAL A 240 6.12 6.90 -10.61
C VAL A 240 7.27 6.64 -9.64
N LYS A 241 7.75 5.38 -9.62
CA LYS A 241 8.91 4.92 -8.85
C LYS A 241 10.22 5.18 -9.61
N TRP A 242 11.33 5.23 -8.86
CA TRP A 242 12.68 5.44 -9.45
C TRP A 242 12.71 6.68 -10.33
N LEU A 243 12.06 7.73 -9.86
CA LEU A 243 11.83 8.95 -10.63
C LEU A 243 13.16 9.60 -11.04
N HIS A 244 13.37 9.77 -12.33
CA HIS A 244 14.57 10.40 -12.84
C HIS A 244 14.32 11.57 -13.80
N SER A 245 13.12 11.72 -14.34
CA SER A 245 12.80 12.82 -15.24
C SER A 245 11.39 13.36 -15.02
N LEU A 246 11.29 14.69 -15.06
CA LEU A 246 10.05 15.45 -15.10
C LEU A 246 10.13 16.41 -16.26
N ARG A 247 9.36 16.15 -17.32
CA ARG A 247 9.32 17.00 -18.52
C ARG A 247 8.03 17.79 -18.56
N LEU A 248 8.13 19.11 -18.60
CA LEU A 248 7.00 20.02 -18.75
C LEU A 248 6.61 20.15 -20.21
N THR A 249 5.31 20.06 -20.50
CA THR A 249 4.74 20.06 -21.86
C THR A 249 3.39 20.79 -21.86
N ASP A 250 2.92 21.16 -23.03
CA ASP A 250 1.60 21.75 -23.28
C ASP A 250 0.50 20.69 -23.44
N GLN A 251 0.87 19.42 -23.65
CA GLN A 251 -0.04 18.30 -23.85
C GLN A 251 0.42 17.05 -23.11
N PRO A 252 -0.48 16.09 -22.77
CA PRO A 252 -0.09 14.82 -22.22
C PRO A 252 0.61 13.94 -23.26
N TYR A 253 1.44 13.00 -22.79
CA TYR A 253 2.00 11.98 -23.66
C TYR A 253 1.02 10.81 -23.79
N MET A 254 0.84 10.34 -25.00
CA MET A 254 0.06 9.13 -25.28
C MET A 254 0.98 7.91 -25.19
N ALA A 255 1.67 7.78 -24.04
CA ALA A 255 2.54 6.65 -23.77
C ALA A 255 1.76 5.34 -23.64
N ARG A 256 2.47 4.20 -23.64
CA ARG A 256 1.85 2.87 -23.48
C ARG A 256 0.97 2.79 -22.23
N ASP A 257 1.42 3.39 -21.14
CA ASP A 257 0.71 3.35 -19.85
C ASP A 257 -0.44 4.37 -19.75
N GLU A 258 -0.68 5.16 -20.80
CA GLU A 258 -1.81 6.06 -20.93
C GLU A 258 -2.87 5.55 -21.93
N THR A 259 -2.46 4.68 -22.86
CA THR A 259 -3.31 4.25 -23.97
C THR A 259 -3.60 2.76 -23.98
N ALA A 260 -2.56 1.90 -23.91
CA ALA A 260 -2.71 0.45 -23.94
C ALA A 260 -2.90 -0.17 -22.53
N LYS A 261 -2.66 0.61 -21.47
CA LYS A 261 -2.85 0.25 -20.07
C LYS A 261 -3.56 1.39 -19.34
N TYR A 262 -4.20 1.06 -18.21
CA TYR A 262 -4.92 2.04 -17.37
C TYR A 262 -5.95 2.87 -18.14
N SER A 263 -6.52 2.28 -19.19
CA SER A 263 -7.64 2.81 -19.95
C SER A 263 -8.77 1.79 -19.93
N ASP A 264 -10.00 2.27 -19.94
CA ASP A 264 -11.21 1.44 -19.93
C ASP A 264 -11.97 1.59 -21.24
N LEU A 265 -12.41 0.49 -21.81
CA LEU A 265 -13.36 0.49 -22.91
C LEU A 265 -14.78 0.66 -22.33
N MET A 266 -15.36 1.83 -22.57
CA MET A 266 -16.67 2.18 -22.08
C MET A 266 -17.79 1.51 -22.91
N PRO A 267 -19.03 1.40 -22.39
CA PRO A 267 -20.16 0.81 -23.10
C PRO A 267 -20.49 1.48 -24.45
N ASP A 268 -20.17 2.75 -24.62
CA ASP A 268 -20.36 3.53 -25.85
C ASP A 268 -19.24 3.30 -26.89
N GLY A 269 -18.31 2.39 -26.64
CA GLY A 269 -17.19 2.07 -27.53
C GLY A 269 -16.01 3.03 -27.46
N LYS A 270 -16.04 4.05 -26.59
CA LYS A 270 -14.94 4.98 -26.39
C LYS A 270 -13.97 4.50 -25.33
N ALA A 271 -12.72 4.91 -25.43
CA ALA A 271 -11.74 4.69 -24.39
C ALA A 271 -11.80 5.81 -23.35
N ARG A 272 -12.03 5.47 -22.08
CA ARG A 272 -11.82 6.37 -20.94
C ARG A 272 -10.36 6.28 -20.53
N ILE A 273 -9.66 7.41 -20.57
CA ILE A 273 -8.26 7.56 -20.14
C ILE A 273 -8.17 8.53 -18.96
N PHE A 274 -7.01 8.58 -18.31
CA PHE A 274 -6.72 9.48 -17.20
C PHE A 274 -7.65 9.31 -16.00
N THR A 275 -8.00 8.08 -15.66
CA THR A 275 -8.57 7.77 -14.34
C THR A 275 -7.45 7.84 -13.31
N TYR A 276 -7.44 8.89 -12.52
CA TYR A 276 -6.35 9.18 -11.60
C TYR A 276 -6.73 8.91 -10.16
N ARG A 277 -7.91 9.36 -9.76
CA ARG A 277 -8.33 9.41 -8.36
C ARG A 277 -8.83 8.06 -7.88
N MET A 278 -8.40 7.66 -6.68
CA MET A 278 -8.99 6.54 -5.95
C MET A 278 -10.37 6.97 -5.46
N GLU A 279 -11.41 6.29 -5.89
CA GLU A 279 -12.77 6.49 -5.38
C GLU A 279 -12.93 5.82 -4.01
N ALA A 280 -13.96 6.23 -3.23
CA ALA A 280 -14.19 5.65 -1.91
C ALA A 280 -14.37 4.12 -1.99
N LYS A 281 -13.69 3.41 -1.10
CA LYS A 281 -13.64 1.95 -1.05
C LYS A 281 -13.50 1.47 0.37
N SER A 282 -14.14 0.35 0.68
CA SER A 282 -14.00 -0.34 1.96
C SER A 282 -14.05 -1.84 1.76
N VAL A 283 -13.48 -2.57 2.70
CA VAL A 283 -13.54 -4.02 2.75
C VAL A 283 -13.50 -4.51 4.20
N ILE A 284 -14.33 -5.50 4.52
CA ILE A 284 -14.24 -6.22 5.80
C ILE A 284 -13.02 -7.13 5.75
N THR A 285 -12.14 -7.02 6.75
CA THR A 285 -10.92 -7.81 6.89
C THR A 285 -11.06 -8.94 7.91
N PHE A 286 -12.05 -8.85 8.82
CA PHE A 286 -12.43 -9.91 9.74
C PHE A 286 -13.93 -9.84 10.08
N PRO A 287 -14.66 -10.99 9.97
CA PRO A 287 -14.21 -12.18 9.26
C PRO A 287 -14.23 -11.95 7.74
N SER A 288 -13.32 -12.58 7.03
CA SER A 288 -13.21 -12.49 5.57
C SER A 288 -12.88 -13.87 4.98
N GLY A 289 -12.89 -13.98 3.66
CA GLY A 289 -12.67 -15.25 2.98
C GLY A 289 -11.43 -16.01 3.46
N GLY A 290 -11.57 -17.32 3.64
CA GLY A 290 -10.54 -18.21 4.15
C GLY A 290 -10.39 -18.26 5.68
N GLN A 291 -11.14 -17.43 6.41
CA GLN A 291 -11.20 -17.47 7.87
C GLN A 291 -12.38 -18.35 8.35
N THR A 292 -12.33 -18.73 9.64
CA THR A 292 -13.40 -19.53 10.26
C THR A 292 -13.68 -18.98 11.65
N LEU A 293 -14.95 -18.73 11.94
CA LEU A 293 -15.44 -18.41 13.27
C LEU A 293 -15.61 -19.71 14.07
N PRO A 294 -15.17 -19.77 15.33
CA PRO A 294 -15.24 -21.01 16.13
C PRO A 294 -16.67 -21.46 16.48
N GLY A 295 -17.70 -20.66 16.17
CA GLY A 295 -19.09 -20.99 16.41
C GLY A 295 -19.94 -19.75 16.70
N PRO A 296 -21.22 -19.94 17.10
CA PRO A 296 -22.07 -18.84 17.52
C PRO A 296 -21.45 -18.03 18.67
N GLY A 297 -21.53 -16.70 18.59
CA GLY A 297 -20.92 -15.84 19.59
C GLY A 297 -21.00 -14.36 19.24
N LEU A 298 -20.33 -13.55 20.04
CA LEU A 298 -20.17 -12.13 19.81
C LEU A 298 -18.82 -11.90 19.12
N TYR A 299 -18.85 -11.24 17.98
CA TYR A 299 -17.66 -10.92 17.17
C TYR A 299 -17.61 -9.44 16.87
N GLU A 300 -16.44 -8.95 16.58
CA GLU A 300 -16.24 -7.62 16.06
C GLU A 300 -15.94 -7.72 14.54
N LEU A 301 -16.88 -7.28 13.71
CA LEU A 301 -16.61 -7.10 12.28
C LEU A 301 -15.65 -5.93 12.14
N THR A 302 -14.48 -6.16 11.54
CA THR A 302 -13.47 -5.10 11.35
C THR A 302 -13.08 -4.96 9.89
N GLY A 303 -12.66 -3.76 9.50
CA GLY A 303 -12.20 -3.53 8.14
C GLY A 303 -11.44 -2.23 7.96
N LEU A 304 -11.13 -1.97 6.71
CA LEU A 304 -10.42 -0.79 6.23
C LEU A 304 -11.27 -0.06 5.20
N ALA A 305 -11.25 1.27 5.26
CA ALA A 305 -11.84 2.14 4.26
C ALA A 305 -10.87 3.24 3.87
N TRP A 306 -10.93 3.71 2.63
CA TRP A 306 -10.09 4.78 2.10
C TRP A 306 -10.76 5.50 0.93
N SER A 307 -10.33 6.73 0.66
CA SER A 307 -10.71 7.50 -0.53
C SER A 307 -9.55 8.40 -0.95
N GLY A 308 -9.40 8.64 -2.23
CA GLY A 308 -8.52 9.64 -2.78
C GLY A 308 -9.13 11.05 -2.82
N SER A 309 -10.38 11.19 -2.39
CA SER A 309 -11.10 12.47 -2.35
C SER A 309 -11.13 13.11 -0.96
N GLY A 310 -10.40 12.52 0.01
CA GLY A 310 -10.31 13.06 1.36
C GLY A 310 -10.54 12.02 2.45
N LYS A 311 -11.24 12.40 3.51
CA LYS A 311 -11.51 11.53 4.66
C LYS A 311 -12.71 10.62 4.39
N ILE A 312 -12.72 9.47 5.06
CA ILE A 312 -13.92 8.66 5.20
C ILE A 312 -14.81 9.26 6.28
N GLU A 313 -16.02 9.63 5.92
CA GLU A 313 -17.00 10.18 6.85
C GLU A 313 -17.87 9.12 7.50
N ARG A 314 -18.21 8.08 6.76
CA ARG A 314 -19.07 7.00 7.24
C ARG A 314 -18.72 5.67 6.61
N VAL A 315 -18.84 4.61 7.38
CA VAL A 315 -18.89 3.23 6.89
C VAL A 315 -20.13 2.58 7.46
N GLU A 316 -20.85 1.89 6.60
CA GLU A 316 -22.03 1.09 6.97
C GLU A 316 -21.74 -0.36 6.68
N ILE A 317 -22.24 -1.25 7.52
CA ILE A 317 -22.10 -2.71 7.39
C ILE A 317 -23.49 -3.32 7.24
N THR A 318 -23.62 -4.25 6.31
CA THR A 318 -24.75 -5.17 6.22
C THR A 318 -24.35 -6.55 6.72
N THR A 319 -25.31 -7.30 7.27
CA THR A 319 -25.15 -8.72 7.61
C THR A 319 -26.25 -9.59 6.99
N ASP A 320 -27.03 -9.00 6.09
CA ASP A 320 -28.20 -9.61 5.44
C ASP A 320 -28.25 -9.39 3.92
N ALA A 321 -27.06 -9.38 3.28
CA ALA A 321 -26.90 -9.20 1.84
C ALA A 321 -27.41 -7.83 1.32
N GLY A 322 -27.23 -6.77 2.10
CA GLY A 322 -27.56 -5.41 1.69
C GLY A 322 -29.00 -4.98 1.95
N LYS A 323 -29.82 -5.82 2.59
CA LYS A 323 -31.23 -5.48 2.91
C LYS A 323 -31.31 -4.42 4.00
N SER A 324 -30.41 -4.47 4.97
CA SER A 324 -30.26 -3.44 6.01
C SER A 324 -28.82 -3.04 6.21
N TRP A 325 -28.61 -1.83 6.71
CA TRP A 325 -27.29 -1.25 6.92
C TRP A 325 -27.21 -0.62 8.32
N VAL A 326 -26.10 -0.87 9.01
CA VAL A 326 -25.80 -0.32 10.33
C VAL A 326 -24.51 0.47 10.26
N THR A 327 -24.51 1.70 10.81
CA THR A 327 -23.30 2.53 10.85
C THR A 327 -22.24 1.91 11.76
N ALA A 328 -21.05 1.70 11.22
CA ALA A 328 -19.90 1.19 11.95
C ALA A 328 -19.20 2.31 12.74
N GLN A 329 -18.52 1.95 13.81
CA GLN A 329 -17.65 2.86 14.55
C GLN A 329 -16.34 3.03 13.78
N LEU A 330 -15.98 4.29 13.47
CA LEU A 330 -14.69 4.63 12.88
C LEU A 330 -13.64 4.85 13.97
N GLN A 331 -12.40 4.45 13.71
CA GLN A 331 -11.28 4.65 14.62
C GLN A 331 -10.50 5.92 14.25
N GLU A 332 -10.10 6.67 15.26
CA GLU A 332 -9.20 7.82 15.08
C GLU A 332 -7.70 7.38 15.05
N PRO A 333 -6.80 8.12 14.38
CA PRO A 333 -7.09 9.34 13.62
C PRO A 333 -7.67 9.05 12.23
N ARG A 334 -8.64 9.85 11.78
CA ARG A 334 -9.16 9.84 10.41
C ARG A 334 -8.43 10.91 9.59
N LEU A 335 -7.48 10.48 8.80
CA LEU A 335 -6.68 11.37 7.95
C LEU A 335 -7.19 11.36 6.50
N PRO A 336 -7.10 12.48 5.77
CA PRO A 336 -7.43 12.50 4.35
C PRO A 336 -6.47 11.59 3.57
N ASN A 337 -7.01 10.91 2.57
CA ASN A 337 -6.26 10.01 1.68
C ASN A 337 -5.50 8.88 2.43
N ALA A 338 -5.95 8.47 3.61
CA ALA A 338 -5.33 7.44 4.44
C ALA A 338 -6.34 6.34 4.81
N PHE A 339 -5.84 5.22 5.33
CA PHE A 339 -6.73 4.20 5.87
C PHE A 339 -7.52 4.73 7.08
N THR A 340 -8.81 4.46 7.07
CA THR A 340 -9.69 4.56 8.24
C THR A 340 -10.12 3.15 8.62
N ARG A 341 -9.83 2.74 9.87
CA ARG A 341 -10.35 1.49 10.40
C ARG A 341 -11.76 1.67 10.88
N PHE A 342 -12.58 0.63 10.68
CA PHE A 342 -13.94 0.58 11.20
C PHE A 342 -14.20 -0.73 11.91
N ARG A 343 -15.21 -0.73 12.79
CA ARG A 343 -15.65 -1.90 13.53
C ARG A 343 -17.13 -1.84 13.85
N LEU A 344 -17.75 -3.03 13.96
CA LEU A 344 -19.14 -3.21 14.39
C LEU A 344 -19.27 -4.49 15.19
N THR A 345 -19.79 -4.41 16.40
CA THR A 345 -20.11 -5.60 17.19
C THR A 345 -21.29 -6.35 16.52
N TRP A 346 -21.11 -7.61 16.28
CA TRP A 346 -22.08 -8.47 15.62
C TRP A 346 -22.26 -9.79 16.36
N ARG A 347 -23.52 -10.22 16.50
CA ARG A 347 -23.84 -11.53 17.04
C ARG A 347 -24.05 -12.51 15.91
N PHE A 348 -23.14 -13.45 15.78
CA PHE A 348 -23.30 -14.62 14.92
C PHE A 348 -24.10 -15.68 15.67
N ASP A 349 -25.25 -16.07 15.15
CA ASP A 349 -26.18 -17.00 15.79
C ASP A 349 -26.08 -18.43 15.23
N GLY A 350 -25.11 -18.71 14.36
CA GLY A 350 -24.92 -20.01 13.69
C GLY A 350 -25.78 -20.20 12.44
N ARG A 351 -26.47 -19.16 11.98
CA ARG A 351 -27.15 -19.15 10.69
C ARG A 351 -26.30 -18.49 9.61
N GLU A 352 -26.50 -18.88 8.37
CA GLU A 352 -25.81 -18.23 7.26
C GLU A 352 -26.07 -16.73 7.24
N ALA A 353 -25.01 -15.94 7.02
CA ALA A 353 -25.07 -14.50 6.89
C ALA A 353 -24.23 -14.04 5.70
N VAL A 354 -24.65 -12.96 5.04
CA VAL A 354 -23.87 -12.32 3.98
C VAL A 354 -23.53 -10.91 4.43
N ILE A 355 -22.24 -10.68 4.63
CA ILE A 355 -21.72 -9.45 5.19
C ILE A 355 -20.96 -8.62 4.15
N ALA A 356 -21.11 -7.30 4.20
CA ALA A 356 -20.36 -6.36 3.39
C ALA A 356 -20.23 -5.01 4.10
N SER A 357 -19.31 -4.17 3.62
CA SER A 357 -19.19 -2.78 4.01
C SER A 357 -19.32 -1.86 2.80
N ARG A 358 -19.83 -0.63 3.03
CA ARG A 358 -19.76 0.47 2.08
C ARG A 358 -19.27 1.74 2.76
N ALA A 359 -18.35 2.44 2.10
CA ALA A 359 -17.80 3.69 2.58
C ALA A 359 -18.48 4.90 1.93
N THR A 360 -18.58 5.98 2.68
CA THR A 360 -18.91 7.33 2.18
C THR A 360 -17.77 8.25 2.56
N ASP A 361 -17.21 8.99 1.61
CA ASP A 361 -16.18 9.98 1.86
C ASP A 361 -16.74 11.39 2.13
N GLU A 362 -15.88 12.34 2.45
CA GLU A 362 -16.26 13.73 2.79
C GLU A 362 -16.87 14.50 1.62
N THR A 363 -16.76 14.02 0.38
CA THR A 363 -17.47 14.60 -0.77
C THR A 363 -18.92 14.13 -0.89
N GLY A 364 -19.30 13.15 -0.07
CA GLY A 364 -20.61 12.50 -0.13
C GLY A 364 -20.66 11.34 -1.13
N TYR A 365 -19.54 11.00 -1.79
CA TYR A 365 -19.50 9.85 -2.68
C TYR A 365 -19.63 8.56 -1.88
N VAL A 366 -20.59 7.71 -2.28
CA VAL A 366 -20.86 6.41 -1.68
C VAL A 366 -20.27 5.31 -2.55
N GLN A 367 -19.55 4.38 -1.92
CA GLN A 367 -19.03 3.19 -2.61
C GLN A 367 -20.18 2.41 -3.27
N PRO A 368 -20.12 2.17 -4.59
CA PRO A 368 -21.20 1.53 -5.33
C PRO A 368 -21.25 0.02 -5.12
N SER A 369 -22.39 -0.58 -5.45
CA SER A 369 -22.47 -2.01 -5.75
C SER A 369 -21.67 -2.34 -7.02
N ARG A 370 -21.41 -3.64 -7.24
CA ARG A 370 -20.80 -4.09 -8.50
C ARG A 370 -21.69 -3.79 -9.70
N GLU A 371 -22.99 -3.93 -9.56
CA GLU A 371 -23.97 -3.66 -10.63
C GLU A 371 -24.00 -2.18 -11.02
N GLU A 372 -24.04 -1.28 -10.03
CA GLU A 372 -23.97 0.17 -10.26
C GLU A 372 -22.67 0.55 -10.95
N LEU A 373 -21.54 -0.04 -10.56
CA LEU A 373 -20.26 0.21 -11.18
C LEU A 373 -20.20 -0.28 -12.63
N ILE A 374 -20.74 -1.47 -12.92
CA ILE A 374 -20.86 -2.03 -14.27
C ILE A 374 -21.76 -1.15 -15.16
N ALA A 375 -22.85 -0.63 -14.62
CA ALA A 375 -23.74 0.26 -15.37
C ALA A 375 -23.03 1.52 -15.86
N VAL A 376 -22.04 2.02 -15.10
CA VAL A 376 -21.26 3.22 -15.46
C VAL A 376 -20.05 2.90 -16.35
N ARG A 377 -19.32 1.81 -16.05
CA ARG A 377 -18.02 1.52 -16.70
C ARG A 377 -18.06 0.37 -17.71
N GLY A 378 -19.13 -0.43 -17.72
CA GLY A 378 -19.21 -1.68 -18.49
C GLY A 378 -18.40 -2.82 -17.84
N THR A 379 -18.22 -3.91 -18.58
CA THR A 379 -17.53 -5.13 -18.11
C THR A 379 -16.14 -5.34 -18.73
N ASN A 380 -15.69 -4.42 -19.58
CA ASN A 380 -14.41 -4.56 -20.29
C ASN A 380 -13.22 -3.93 -19.52
N SER A 381 -13.45 -3.45 -18.30
CA SER A 381 -12.40 -2.90 -17.46
C SER A 381 -11.66 -4.01 -16.68
N GLY A 382 -10.34 -3.82 -16.50
CA GLY A 382 -9.52 -4.60 -15.59
C GLY A 382 -8.94 -3.75 -14.46
N TYR A 383 -9.32 -2.47 -14.40
CA TYR A 383 -8.80 -1.44 -13.50
C TYR A 383 -9.93 -0.71 -12.77
N HIS A 384 -9.56 0.07 -11.75
CA HIS A 384 -10.44 1.04 -11.08
C HIS A 384 -11.70 0.44 -10.43
N PHE A 385 -11.59 -0.81 -9.92
CA PHE A 385 -12.71 -1.45 -9.25
C PHE A 385 -12.84 -0.92 -7.81
N ASN A 386 -13.93 -0.26 -7.49
CA ASN A 386 -14.27 0.17 -6.14
C ASN A 386 -15.64 -0.36 -5.63
N GLY A 387 -16.21 -1.37 -6.30
CA GLY A 387 -17.45 -2.01 -5.88
C GLY A 387 -17.37 -2.66 -4.49
N MET A 388 -18.50 -2.78 -3.82
CA MET A 388 -18.61 -3.45 -2.53
C MET A 388 -18.18 -4.92 -2.64
N LYS A 389 -17.53 -5.44 -1.57
CA LYS A 389 -17.16 -6.86 -1.43
C LYS A 389 -18.08 -7.53 -0.42
N PHE A 390 -18.67 -8.63 -0.83
CA PHE A 390 -19.51 -9.47 0.01
C PHE A 390 -18.80 -10.75 0.42
N TRP A 391 -18.94 -11.13 1.70
CA TRP A 391 -18.48 -12.39 2.25
C TRP A 391 -19.68 -13.18 2.78
N LYS A 392 -19.72 -14.49 2.51
CA LYS A 392 -20.70 -15.40 3.09
C LYS A 392 -20.07 -16.09 4.30
N VAL A 393 -20.70 -15.92 5.44
CA VAL A 393 -20.42 -16.68 6.67
C VAL A 393 -21.39 -17.84 6.71
N HIS A 394 -20.87 -19.06 6.62
CA HIS A 394 -21.68 -20.29 6.66
C HIS A 394 -22.05 -20.64 8.09
N ALA A 395 -23.04 -21.54 8.25
CA ALA A 395 -23.52 -21.97 9.56
C ALA A 395 -22.43 -22.64 10.44
N ASP A 396 -21.43 -23.27 9.81
CA ASP A 396 -20.25 -23.84 10.47
C ASP A 396 -19.16 -22.83 10.82
N GLY A 397 -19.38 -21.55 10.52
CA GLY A 397 -18.45 -20.45 10.76
C GLY A 397 -17.43 -20.23 9.65
N THR A 398 -17.33 -21.08 8.63
CA THR A 398 -16.43 -20.86 7.49
C THR A 398 -16.85 -19.62 6.68
N VAL A 399 -15.88 -18.89 6.13
CA VAL A 399 -16.15 -17.66 5.36
C VAL A 399 -15.65 -17.82 3.94
N THR A 400 -16.50 -17.53 2.99
CA THR A 400 -16.21 -17.61 1.55
C THR A 400 -16.66 -16.35 0.81
N ASN A 401 -16.32 -16.26 -0.46
CA ASN A 401 -16.88 -15.23 -1.34
C ASN A 401 -18.42 -15.37 -1.42
N ALA A 402 -19.10 -14.23 -1.55
CA ALA A 402 -20.52 -14.20 -1.91
C ALA A 402 -20.71 -13.42 -3.20
N GLU A 403 -21.67 -13.87 -4.00
CA GLU A 403 -22.25 -13.13 -5.11
C GLU A 403 -23.60 -12.58 -4.63
N VAL A 404 -23.81 -11.28 -4.80
CA VAL A 404 -25.04 -10.56 -4.42
C VAL A 404 -25.40 -9.60 -5.53
#